data_fb1c7738c96df08bfb5a8e4e545b6f3a
#
_entry.id   fb1c7738c96df08bfb5a8e4e545b6f3a
#
_cell.length_a   1.000
_cell.length_b   1.000
_cell.length_c   1.000
_cell.angle_alpha   90.00
_cell.angle_beta   90.00
_cell.angle_gamma   90.00
#
_symmetry.space_group_name_H-M   'P 1'
#
loop_
_entity.id
_entity.type
_entity.pdbx_description
1 polymer ?
#
loop_
_entity_poly.entity_id
_entity_poly.type
_entity_poly.pdbx_seq_one_letter_code
_entity_poly.pdbx_strand_id
1 'polypeptide(L)'
;MLAPLINISLFRQFIECDRLILTPNHRLAAKITDAWAIANRDERRVWQAPRVFSIDHWLRFCWDELQDQNHRLVSGLSVVGPQQSRYYWERAIKVNHPELSAKYAKLAGDTYSSLQQWNLNVAGVPSDSPATDYFKLWAQSFDGLLSRNNLVTTAQSWRSIASGYESGALPIEDEIVLYGFQSIPPIQTNIIVGASRQCTTVKTPNRVAQTSALKVSSPADEVRLAAQWAAKQLKI
;
A
#
# COMPACT_ATOMS: atom_id res chain seq x y z
N MET A 1 -26.19 12.76 -14.56
CA MET A 1 -24.86 12.82 -13.89
C MET A 1 -24.84 11.76 -12.80
N LEU A 2 -23.92 10.81 -12.79
CA LEU A 2 -23.84 9.80 -11.72
C LEU A 2 -23.44 10.50 -10.42
N ALA A 3 -24.15 10.22 -9.33
CA ALA A 3 -23.81 10.75 -8.02
C ALA A 3 -22.39 10.26 -7.61
N PRO A 4 -21.58 11.10 -6.96
CA PRO A 4 -20.26 10.70 -6.55
C PRO A 4 -20.35 9.50 -5.57
N LEU A 5 -19.56 8.47 -5.82
CA LEU A 5 -19.53 7.24 -5.01
C LEU A 5 -19.03 7.47 -3.58
N ILE A 6 -18.44 8.64 -3.32
CA ILE A 6 -17.87 9.03 -2.02
C ILE A 6 -18.54 10.32 -1.56
N ASN A 7 -18.96 10.34 -0.31
CA ASN A 7 -19.44 11.55 0.33
C ASN A 7 -18.27 12.46 0.68
N ILE A 8 -18.04 13.49 -0.12
CA ILE A 8 -16.91 14.42 0.05
C ILE A 8 -17.01 15.27 1.33
N SER A 9 -18.20 15.42 1.90
CA SER A 9 -18.39 16.20 3.14
C SER A 9 -17.57 15.63 4.31
N LEU A 10 -17.27 14.32 4.30
CA LEU A 10 -16.43 13.66 5.30
C LEU A 10 -14.98 14.16 5.29
N PHE A 11 -14.53 14.71 4.17
CA PHE A 11 -13.15 15.12 3.96
C PHE A 11 -12.98 16.63 3.84
N ARG A 12 -14.07 17.37 3.67
CA ARG A 12 -14.06 18.80 3.34
C ARG A 12 -13.14 19.57 4.29
N GLN A 13 -13.34 19.44 5.60
CA GLN A 13 -12.54 20.14 6.60
C GLN A 13 -11.03 19.83 6.50
N PHE A 14 -10.66 18.58 6.20
CA PHE A 14 -9.26 18.18 6.08
C PHE A 14 -8.62 18.72 4.81
N ILE A 15 -9.37 18.72 3.70
CA ILE A 15 -8.91 19.24 2.41
C ILE A 15 -8.73 20.76 2.48
N GLU A 16 -9.68 21.47 3.06
CA GLU A 16 -9.63 22.92 3.23
C GLU A 16 -8.49 23.38 4.16
N CYS A 17 -8.08 22.53 5.11
CA CYS A 17 -6.91 22.74 5.97
C CYS A 17 -5.60 22.17 5.38
N ASP A 18 -5.58 21.75 4.11
CA ASP A 18 -4.41 21.15 3.42
C ASP A 18 -3.82 19.93 4.12
N ARG A 19 -4.66 19.13 4.78
CA ARG A 19 -4.22 17.92 5.47
C ARG A 19 -3.93 16.78 4.50
N LEU A 20 -2.93 15.96 4.84
CA LEU A 20 -2.58 14.76 4.07
C LEU A 20 -3.59 13.64 4.35
N ILE A 21 -4.28 13.17 3.30
CA ILE A 21 -5.22 12.05 3.37
C ILE A 21 -4.58 10.82 2.74
N LEU A 22 -4.41 9.75 3.53
CA LEU A 22 -3.87 8.49 3.06
C LEU A 22 -4.97 7.43 2.89
N THR A 23 -4.84 6.66 1.82
CA THR A 23 -5.75 5.56 1.48
C THR A 23 -4.94 4.28 1.19
N PRO A 24 -5.53 3.08 1.33
CA PRO A 24 -4.82 1.82 1.08
C PRO A 24 -4.46 1.60 -0.39
N ASN A 25 -5.11 2.29 -1.33
CA ASN A 25 -4.86 2.09 -2.75
C ASN A 25 -5.18 3.35 -3.58
N HIS A 26 -4.56 3.42 -4.75
CA HIS A 26 -4.71 4.54 -5.67
C HIS A 26 -6.15 4.77 -6.16
N ARG A 27 -6.96 3.71 -6.32
CA ARG A 27 -8.35 3.84 -6.79
C ARG A 27 -9.20 4.64 -5.80
N LEU A 28 -9.00 4.42 -4.50
CA LEU A 28 -9.74 5.15 -3.47
C LEU A 28 -9.27 6.60 -3.40
N ALA A 29 -7.95 6.85 -3.50
CA ALA A 29 -7.41 8.20 -3.57
C ALA A 29 -8.01 8.98 -4.76
N ALA A 30 -7.98 8.40 -5.96
CA ALA A 30 -8.56 9.00 -7.16
C ALA A 30 -10.05 9.33 -7.00
N LYS A 31 -10.85 8.42 -6.42
CA LYS A 31 -12.27 8.67 -6.19
C LYS A 31 -12.55 9.85 -5.25
N ILE A 32 -11.72 10.06 -4.22
CA ILE A 32 -11.84 11.22 -3.33
C ILE A 32 -11.50 12.50 -4.10
N THR A 33 -10.41 12.48 -4.87
CA THR A 33 -9.99 13.60 -5.69
C THR A 33 -11.05 13.98 -6.73
N ASP A 34 -11.63 12.99 -7.41
CA ASP A 34 -12.71 13.19 -8.39
C ASP A 34 -13.97 13.77 -7.72
N ALA A 35 -14.34 13.23 -6.55
CA ALA A 35 -15.49 13.75 -5.81
C ALA A 35 -15.29 15.20 -5.37
N TRP A 36 -14.07 15.58 -4.97
CA TRP A 36 -13.71 16.96 -4.67
C TRP A 36 -13.81 17.86 -5.91
N ALA A 37 -13.27 17.41 -7.05
CA ALA A 37 -13.35 18.14 -8.30
C ALA A 37 -14.80 18.36 -8.76
N ILE A 38 -15.66 17.35 -8.65
CA ILE A 38 -17.09 17.44 -8.98
C ILE A 38 -17.79 18.45 -8.06
N ALA A 39 -17.52 18.41 -6.75
CA ALA A 39 -18.17 19.30 -5.78
C ALA A 39 -17.79 20.79 -5.94
N ASN A 40 -16.60 21.06 -6.50
CA ASN A 40 -16.12 22.44 -6.71
C ASN A 40 -16.29 22.96 -8.14
N ARG A 41 -16.83 22.15 -9.05
CA ARG A 41 -16.92 22.47 -10.48
C ARG A 41 -17.74 23.70 -10.78
N ASP A 42 -18.84 23.88 -10.07
CA ASP A 42 -19.82 24.95 -10.32
C ASP A 42 -19.51 26.24 -9.54
N GLU A 43 -18.68 26.14 -8.48
CA GLU A 43 -18.40 27.26 -7.57
C GLU A 43 -17.13 28.02 -7.94
N ARG A 44 -16.13 27.34 -8.49
CA ARG A 44 -14.79 27.91 -8.73
C ARG A 44 -14.19 27.42 -10.05
N ARG A 45 -13.57 28.33 -10.79
CA ARG A 45 -12.82 27.96 -12.01
C ARG A 45 -11.46 27.31 -11.72
N VAL A 46 -10.88 27.58 -10.55
CA VAL A 46 -9.59 27.03 -10.09
C VAL A 46 -9.70 26.69 -8.62
N TRP A 47 -9.26 25.52 -8.22
CA TRP A 47 -9.12 25.07 -6.83
C TRP A 47 -7.82 24.33 -6.63
N GLN A 48 -7.36 24.31 -5.38
CA GLN A 48 -6.20 23.52 -4.99
C GLN A 48 -6.55 22.04 -5.04
N ALA A 49 -5.70 21.24 -5.67
CA ALA A 49 -5.83 19.78 -5.66
C ALA A 49 -5.66 19.26 -4.22
N PRO A 50 -6.55 18.37 -3.76
CA PRO A 50 -6.42 17.83 -2.42
C PRO A 50 -5.20 16.92 -2.30
N ARG A 51 -4.53 16.96 -1.15
CA ARG A 51 -3.38 16.09 -0.83
C ARG A 51 -3.87 14.68 -0.44
N VAL A 52 -4.37 13.93 -1.43
CA VAL A 52 -4.91 12.57 -1.25
C VAL A 52 -4.05 11.57 -2.00
N PHE A 53 -3.41 10.65 -1.28
CA PHE A 53 -2.51 9.67 -1.86
C PHE A 53 -2.82 8.26 -1.37
N SER A 54 -2.45 7.25 -2.17
CA SER A 54 -2.28 5.91 -1.61
C SER A 54 -1.02 5.89 -0.74
N ILE A 55 -1.04 5.05 0.30
CA ILE A 55 0.10 4.93 1.21
C ILE A 55 1.39 4.57 0.45
N ASP A 56 1.31 3.69 -0.54
CA ASP A 56 2.48 3.30 -1.33
C ASP A 56 3.05 4.46 -2.17
N HIS A 57 2.16 5.32 -2.70
CA HIS A 57 2.59 6.51 -3.45
C HIS A 57 3.26 7.52 -2.52
N TRP A 58 2.67 7.78 -1.37
CA TRP A 58 3.25 8.68 -0.38
C TRP A 58 4.60 8.19 0.13
N LEU A 59 4.74 6.90 0.43
CA LEU A 59 6.02 6.32 0.86
C LEU A 59 7.09 6.41 -0.24
N ARG A 60 6.69 6.24 -1.52
CA ARG A 60 7.61 6.46 -2.63
C ARG A 60 8.06 7.91 -2.69
N PHE A 61 7.15 8.86 -2.56
CA PHE A 61 7.49 10.28 -2.51
C PHE A 61 8.48 10.59 -1.37
N CYS A 62 8.27 10.05 -0.17
CA CYS A 62 9.20 10.20 0.95
C CYS A 62 10.60 9.61 0.65
N TRP A 63 10.65 8.48 -0.05
CA TRP A 63 11.91 7.89 -0.48
C TRP A 63 12.63 8.79 -1.50
N ASP A 64 11.92 9.27 -2.51
CA ASP A 64 12.46 10.14 -3.55
C ASP A 64 12.98 11.46 -2.93
N GLU A 65 12.27 12.02 -1.96
CA GLU A 65 12.71 13.21 -1.20
C GLU A 65 14.04 12.98 -0.48
N LEU A 66 14.21 11.83 0.19
CA LEU A 66 15.49 11.46 0.82
C LEU A 66 16.61 11.27 -0.21
N GLN A 67 16.28 10.75 -1.40
CA GLN A 67 17.23 10.59 -2.50
C GLN A 67 17.69 11.95 -3.05
N ASP A 68 16.75 12.86 -3.28
CA ASP A 68 17.03 14.21 -3.81
C ASP A 68 17.89 15.02 -2.83
N GLN A 69 17.70 14.82 -1.53
CA GLN A 69 18.56 15.38 -0.49
C GLN A 69 19.92 14.66 -0.36
N ASN A 70 20.16 13.62 -1.16
CA ASN A 70 21.33 12.74 -1.06
C ASN A 70 21.58 12.26 0.39
N HIS A 71 20.48 11.92 1.10
CA HIS A 71 20.55 11.54 2.50
C HIS A 71 21.33 10.23 2.67
N ARG A 72 22.23 10.17 3.65
CA ARG A 72 23.17 9.05 3.89
C ARG A 72 22.52 7.66 3.97
N LEU A 73 21.25 7.58 4.41
CA LEU A 73 20.52 6.30 4.55
C LEU A 73 20.07 5.71 3.22
N VAL A 74 20.03 6.51 2.14
CA VAL A 74 19.47 6.09 0.85
C VAL A 74 20.41 6.38 -0.33
N SER A 75 21.47 7.13 -0.08
CA SER A 75 22.45 7.51 -1.11
C SER A 75 23.05 6.27 -1.78
N GLY A 76 22.97 6.24 -3.11
CA GLY A 76 23.46 5.12 -3.93
C GLY A 76 22.62 3.85 -3.87
N LEU A 77 21.51 3.83 -3.12
CA LEU A 77 20.61 2.69 -3.06
C LEU A 77 19.44 2.84 -4.06
N SER A 78 18.94 1.73 -4.55
CA SER A 78 17.74 1.69 -5.39
C SER A 78 16.75 0.65 -4.87
N VAL A 79 15.46 0.94 -4.95
CA VAL A 79 14.41 -0.02 -4.55
C VAL A 79 14.21 -1.03 -5.67
N VAL A 80 14.34 -2.32 -5.35
CA VAL A 80 14.15 -3.40 -6.31
C VAL A 80 12.69 -3.47 -6.78
N GLY A 81 12.49 -3.44 -8.10
CA GLY A 81 11.16 -3.60 -8.70
C GLY A 81 10.69 -5.07 -8.67
N PRO A 82 9.38 -5.33 -8.87
CA PRO A 82 8.81 -6.68 -8.75
C PRO A 82 9.47 -7.73 -9.65
N GLN A 83 9.75 -7.40 -10.90
CA GLN A 83 10.39 -8.32 -11.86
C GLN A 83 11.85 -8.57 -11.49
N GLN A 84 12.56 -7.51 -11.09
CA GLN A 84 13.94 -7.59 -10.64
C GLN A 84 14.04 -8.39 -9.34
N SER A 85 13.11 -8.20 -8.40
CA SER A 85 13.02 -8.99 -7.17
C SER A 85 12.86 -10.48 -7.49
N ARG A 86 11.92 -10.82 -8.39
CA ARG A 86 11.74 -12.19 -8.85
C ARG A 86 13.02 -12.79 -9.42
N TYR A 87 13.73 -12.06 -10.28
CA TYR A 87 15.00 -12.49 -10.86
C TYR A 87 16.06 -12.80 -9.78
N TYR A 88 16.20 -11.93 -8.77
CA TYR A 88 17.13 -12.17 -7.68
C TYR A 88 16.71 -13.33 -6.79
N TRP A 89 15.42 -13.56 -6.57
CA TRP A 89 14.92 -14.75 -5.88
C TRP A 89 15.22 -16.03 -6.67
N GLU A 90 15.02 -16.05 -7.97
CA GLU A 90 15.38 -17.19 -8.83
C GLU A 90 16.87 -17.49 -8.73
N ARG A 91 17.72 -16.48 -8.72
CA ARG A 91 19.18 -16.64 -8.52
C ARG A 91 19.54 -17.13 -7.13
N ALA A 92 18.94 -16.58 -6.08
CA ALA A 92 19.19 -16.96 -4.70
C ALA A 92 18.84 -18.45 -4.45
N ILE A 93 17.71 -18.89 -4.99
CA ILE A 93 17.29 -20.30 -4.91
C ILE A 93 18.20 -21.20 -5.74
N LYS A 94 18.56 -20.79 -6.95
CA LYS A 94 19.36 -21.57 -7.89
C LYS A 94 20.73 -21.97 -7.32
N VAL A 95 21.30 -21.17 -6.45
CA VAL A 95 22.60 -21.46 -5.81
C VAL A 95 22.56 -22.78 -5.03
N ASN A 96 21.43 -23.04 -4.33
CA ASN A 96 21.31 -24.19 -3.44
C ASN A 96 20.39 -25.28 -3.99
N HIS A 97 19.37 -24.90 -4.77
CA HIS A 97 18.30 -25.77 -5.26
C HIS A 97 17.91 -25.39 -6.69
N PRO A 98 18.73 -25.73 -7.71
CA PRO A 98 18.52 -25.29 -9.08
C PRO A 98 17.14 -25.67 -9.66
N GLU A 99 16.65 -26.86 -9.31
CA GLU A 99 15.38 -27.43 -9.77
C GLU A 99 14.15 -26.74 -9.21
N LEU A 100 14.31 -25.98 -8.11
CA LEU A 100 13.21 -25.30 -7.42
C LEU A 100 13.07 -23.81 -7.79
N SER A 101 14.08 -23.24 -8.44
CA SER A 101 14.22 -21.77 -8.58
C SER A 101 13.02 -21.09 -9.24
N ALA A 102 12.59 -21.55 -10.40
CA ALA A 102 11.46 -20.95 -11.12
C ALA A 102 10.11 -21.12 -10.41
N LYS A 103 9.96 -22.26 -9.69
CA LYS A 103 8.70 -22.62 -9.04
C LYS A 103 8.43 -21.81 -7.77
N TYR A 104 9.48 -21.59 -6.97
CA TYR A 104 9.35 -21.03 -5.62
C TYR A 104 9.76 -19.56 -5.50
N ALA A 105 10.37 -18.96 -6.50
CA ALA A 105 10.86 -17.58 -6.43
C ALA A 105 9.77 -16.56 -6.06
N LYS A 106 8.58 -16.68 -6.64
CA LYS A 106 7.46 -15.81 -6.32
C LYS A 106 6.99 -16.03 -4.88
N LEU A 107 6.76 -17.28 -4.47
CA LEU A 107 6.28 -17.61 -3.13
C LEU A 107 7.28 -17.14 -2.06
N ALA A 108 8.57 -17.38 -2.27
CA ALA A 108 9.62 -16.93 -1.36
C ALA A 108 9.65 -15.41 -1.24
N GLY A 109 9.53 -14.69 -2.37
CA GLY A 109 9.48 -13.24 -2.39
C GLY A 109 8.25 -12.67 -1.67
N ASP A 110 7.06 -13.24 -1.91
CA ASP A 110 5.82 -12.83 -1.25
C ASP A 110 5.89 -13.08 0.28
N THR A 111 6.40 -14.25 0.69
CA THR A 111 6.58 -14.59 2.11
C THR A 111 7.59 -13.65 2.79
N TYR A 112 8.72 -13.42 2.15
CA TYR A 112 9.75 -12.51 2.67
C TYR A 112 9.23 -11.07 2.81
N SER A 113 8.53 -10.58 1.80
CA SER A 113 7.92 -9.25 1.84
C SER A 113 6.92 -9.13 2.99
N SER A 114 6.08 -10.16 3.19
CA SER A 114 5.12 -10.19 4.30
C SER A 114 5.82 -10.16 5.66
N LEU A 115 6.84 -10.98 5.87
CA LEU A 115 7.62 -10.96 7.12
C LEU A 115 8.22 -9.58 7.39
N GLN A 116 8.81 -8.95 6.38
CA GLN A 116 9.40 -7.62 6.53
C GLN A 116 8.35 -6.55 6.85
N GLN A 117 7.20 -6.56 6.20
CA GLN A 117 6.11 -5.60 6.45
C GLN A 117 5.56 -5.71 7.87
N TRP A 118 5.47 -6.93 8.39
CA TRP A 118 5.03 -7.20 9.75
C TRP A 118 6.17 -7.12 10.79
N ASN A 119 7.34 -6.65 10.36
CA ASN A 119 8.52 -6.50 11.20
C ASN A 119 8.98 -7.82 11.87
N LEU A 120 8.75 -8.93 11.18
CA LEU A 120 9.18 -10.24 11.62
C LEU A 120 10.56 -10.57 11.04
N ASN A 121 11.43 -11.13 11.88
CA ASN A 121 12.76 -11.55 11.44
C ASN A 121 12.71 -12.97 10.85
N VAL A 122 13.24 -13.14 9.65
CA VAL A 122 13.36 -14.45 8.99
C VAL A 122 14.11 -15.48 9.88
N ALA A 123 15.15 -15.03 10.58
CA ALA A 123 15.89 -15.90 11.50
C ALA A 123 15.06 -16.39 12.69
N GLY A 124 14.06 -15.62 13.12
CA GLY A 124 13.16 -15.98 14.22
C GLY A 124 12.02 -16.93 13.82
N VAL A 125 11.84 -17.24 12.53
CA VAL A 125 10.85 -18.23 12.09
C VAL A 125 11.29 -19.61 12.58
N PRO A 126 10.43 -20.41 13.27
CA PRO A 126 10.79 -21.74 13.73
C PRO A 126 11.26 -22.64 12.58
N SER A 127 12.26 -23.50 12.83
CA SER A 127 12.76 -24.47 11.85
C SER A 127 12.02 -25.80 12.00
N ASP A 128 10.72 -25.79 11.73
CA ASP A 128 9.83 -26.92 11.97
C ASP A 128 9.75 -27.86 10.76
N SER A 129 10.32 -27.44 9.62
CA SER A 129 10.32 -28.21 8.39
C SER A 129 11.51 -27.87 7.50
N PRO A 130 11.95 -28.82 6.63
CA PRO A 130 12.97 -28.54 5.64
C PRO A 130 12.67 -27.33 4.73
N ALA A 131 11.40 -27.10 4.43
CA ALA A 131 10.98 -25.96 3.62
C ALA A 131 11.31 -24.61 4.29
N THR A 132 11.19 -24.53 5.62
CA THR A 132 11.53 -23.32 6.38
C THR A 132 13.04 -23.09 6.37
N ASP A 133 13.84 -24.16 6.50
CA ASP A 133 15.30 -24.06 6.47
C ASP A 133 15.78 -23.63 5.08
N TYR A 134 15.20 -24.18 4.02
CA TYR A 134 15.47 -23.73 2.65
C TYR A 134 15.12 -22.25 2.45
N PHE A 135 13.98 -21.82 2.94
CA PHE A 135 13.56 -20.43 2.83
C PHE A 135 14.54 -19.48 3.53
N LYS A 136 15.02 -19.82 4.75
CA LYS A 136 16.02 -19.01 5.46
C LYS A 136 17.33 -18.89 4.66
N LEU A 137 17.80 -20.00 4.10
CA LEU A 137 19.01 -20.04 3.29
C LEU A 137 18.85 -19.18 2.02
N TRP A 138 17.70 -19.28 1.35
CA TRP A 138 17.40 -18.48 0.17
C TRP A 138 17.29 -16.99 0.50
N ALA A 139 16.66 -16.64 1.62
CA ALA A 139 16.54 -15.26 2.08
C ALA A 139 17.91 -14.64 2.36
N GLN A 140 18.79 -15.36 3.01
CA GLN A 140 20.17 -14.92 3.22
C GLN A 140 20.94 -14.71 1.91
N SER A 141 20.79 -15.63 0.96
CA SER A 141 21.38 -15.51 -0.38
C SER A 141 20.80 -14.31 -1.16
N PHE A 142 19.50 -14.09 -1.05
CA PHE A 142 18.81 -12.97 -1.66
C PHE A 142 19.30 -11.62 -1.10
N ASP A 143 19.37 -11.47 0.21
CA ASP A 143 19.91 -10.27 0.88
C ASP A 143 21.34 -9.98 0.45
N GLY A 144 22.18 -11.02 0.37
CA GLY A 144 23.55 -10.89 -0.12
C GLY A 144 23.63 -10.43 -1.58
N LEU A 145 22.70 -10.89 -2.44
CA LEU A 145 22.63 -10.44 -3.84
C LEU A 145 22.15 -8.98 -3.94
N LEU A 146 21.17 -8.57 -3.16
CA LEU A 146 20.70 -7.19 -3.14
C LEU A 146 21.81 -6.24 -2.67
N SER A 147 22.46 -6.57 -1.54
CA SER A 147 23.52 -5.73 -0.97
C SER A 147 24.68 -5.49 -1.94
N ARG A 148 25.10 -6.53 -2.68
CA ARG A 148 26.19 -6.42 -3.68
C ARG A 148 25.83 -5.54 -4.87
N ASN A 149 24.54 -5.31 -5.11
CA ASN A 149 24.03 -4.50 -6.23
C ASN A 149 23.48 -3.15 -5.77
N ASN A 150 23.69 -2.75 -4.52
CA ASN A 150 23.14 -1.53 -3.93
C ASN A 150 21.60 -1.45 -4.05
N LEU A 151 20.94 -2.59 -3.87
CA LEU A 151 19.50 -2.71 -3.94
C LEU A 151 18.91 -2.96 -2.55
N VAL A 152 17.72 -2.42 -2.35
CA VAL A 152 16.92 -2.63 -1.14
C VAL A 152 15.50 -3.07 -1.51
N THR A 153 14.86 -3.84 -0.63
CA THR A 153 13.43 -4.16 -0.80
C THR A 153 12.56 -2.95 -0.46
N THR A 154 11.31 -2.97 -0.90
CA THR A 154 10.32 -1.95 -0.53
C THR A 154 10.20 -1.81 0.99
N ALA A 155 10.18 -2.90 1.75
CA ALA A 155 10.10 -2.83 3.21
C ALA A 155 11.39 -2.29 3.86
N GLN A 156 12.56 -2.53 3.25
CA GLN A 156 13.82 -1.90 3.70
C GLN A 156 13.81 -0.40 3.41
N SER A 157 13.29 0.04 2.25
CA SER A 157 13.13 1.47 1.96
C SER A 157 12.21 2.16 2.98
N TRP A 158 11.16 1.49 3.44
CA TRP A 158 10.28 2.01 4.49
C TRP A 158 11.00 2.21 5.83
N ARG A 159 11.92 1.31 6.19
CA ARG A 159 12.76 1.50 7.40
C ARG A 159 13.65 2.74 7.27
N SER A 160 14.22 2.96 6.10
CA SER A 160 15.00 4.19 5.86
C SER A 160 14.14 5.45 5.94
N ILE A 161 12.89 5.40 5.45
CA ILE A 161 11.94 6.50 5.58
C ILE A 161 11.60 6.76 7.06
N ALA A 162 11.34 5.71 7.86
CA ALA A 162 11.11 5.87 9.30
C ALA A 162 12.29 6.59 9.97
N SER A 163 13.52 6.14 9.69
CA SER A 163 14.73 6.79 10.20
C SER A 163 14.93 8.21 9.66
N GLY A 164 14.43 8.50 8.45
CA GLY A 164 14.40 9.86 7.89
C GLY A 164 13.53 10.82 8.72
N TYR A 165 12.37 10.36 9.17
CA TYR A 165 11.52 11.13 10.08
C TYR A 165 12.15 11.29 11.48
N GLU A 166 12.70 10.22 12.03
CA GLU A 166 13.41 10.25 13.33
C GLU A 166 14.59 11.24 13.35
N SER A 167 15.30 11.36 12.22
CA SER A 167 16.43 12.28 12.08
C SER A 167 16.03 13.71 11.70
N GLY A 168 14.75 13.98 11.44
CA GLY A 168 14.26 15.28 10.98
C GLY A 168 14.60 15.61 9.52
N ALA A 169 15.01 14.62 8.73
CA ALA A 169 15.29 14.81 7.30
C ALA A 169 14.00 14.95 6.46
N LEU A 170 12.89 14.41 6.94
CA LEU A 170 11.58 14.56 6.29
C LEU A 170 10.68 15.50 7.09
N PRO A 171 9.86 16.31 6.41
CA PRO A 171 8.95 17.25 7.08
C PRO A 171 7.82 16.50 7.80
N ILE A 172 7.51 16.94 9.03
CA ILE A 172 6.42 16.38 9.83
C ILE A 172 5.12 17.10 9.49
N GLU A 173 4.09 16.32 9.17
CA GLU A 173 2.73 16.80 8.91
C GLU A 173 2.05 17.21 10.23
N ASP A 174 1.23 18.25 10.22
CA ASP A 174 0.39 18.56 11.38
C ASP A 174 -0.60 17.43 11.67
N GLU A 175 -1.25 16.93 10.62
CA GLU A 175 -2.23 15.86 10.73
C GLU A 175 -2.21 14.97 9.48
N ILE A 176 -2.20 13.65 9.71
CA ILE A 176 -2.44 12.64 8.68
C ILE A 176 -3.81 12.01 8.91
N VAL A 177 -4.61 11.99 7.85
CA VAL A 177 -5.97 11.43 7.87
C VAL A 177 -5.97 10.08 7.16
N LEU A 178 -6.41 9.03 7.85
CA LEU A 178 -6.49 7.67 7.31
C LEU A 178 -7.92 7.33 6.91
N TYR A 179 -8.09 6.80 5.70
CA TYR A 179 -9.40 6.37 5.23
C TYR A 179 -9.36 5.07 4.43
N GLY A 180 -10.27 4.15 4.76
CA GLY A 180 -10.48 2.91 4.02
C GLY A 180 -9.52 1.78 4.35
N PHE A 181 -8.67 1.94 5.35
CA PHE A 181 -7.80 0.87 5.84
C PHE A 181 -8.59 -0.14 6.70
N GLN A 182 -8.37 -1.43 6.44
CA GLN A 182 -8.81 -2.52 7.31
C GLN A 182 -7.73 -2.87 8.32
N SER A 183 -6.48 -2.91 7.86
CA SER A 183 -5.28 -3.09 8.67
C SER A 183 -4.11 -2.35 8.03
N ILE A 184 -3.18 -1.91 8.85
CA ILE A 184 -1.95 -1.25 8.39
C ILE A 184 -0.79 -2.04 8.99
N PRO A 185 0.18 -2.48 8.17
CA PRO A 185 1.36 -3.18 8.66
C PRO A 185 2.14 -2.34 9.70
N PRO A 186 2.75 -2.96 10.72
CA PRO A 186 3.43 -2.24 11.79
C PRO A 186 4.50 -1.25 11.31
N ILE A 187 5.25 -1.60 10.28
CA ILE A 187 6.27 -0.71 9.72
C ILE A 187 5.66 0.58 9.14
N GLN A 188 4.52 0.47 8.44
CA GLN A 188 3.82 1.64 7.91
C GLN A 188 3.17 2.46 9.03
N THR A 189 2.63 1.80 10.06
CA THR A 189 2.10 2.48 11.24
C THR A 189 3.17 3.32 11.92
N ASN A 190 4.37 2.78 12.11
CA ASN A 190 5.49 3.52 12.71
C ASN A 190 5.87 4.75 11.88
N ILE A 191 5.87 4.63 10.55
CA ILE A 191 6.15 5.78 9.68
C ILE A 191 5.07 6.85 9.83
N ILE A 192 3.79 6.47 9.79
CA ILE A 192 2.67 7.42 9.92
C ILE A 192 2.74 8.17 11.25
N VAL A 193 3.03 7.46 12.34
CA VAL A 193 3.19 8.06 13.69
C VAL A 193 4.38 9.00 13.74
N GLY A 194 5.52 8.63 13.14
CA GLY A 194 6.71 9.50 13.07
C GLY A 194 6.55 10.70 12.14
N ALA A 195 5.69 10.58 11.13
CA ALA A 195 5.47 11.59 10.09
C ALA A 195 4.42 12.65 10.47
N SER A 196 3.69 12.50 11.56
CA SER A 196 2.60 13.40 11.91
C SER A 196 2.53 13.72 13.40
N ARG A 197 2.06 14.93 13.72
CA ARG A 197 1.73 15.32 15.10
C ARG A 197 0.42 14.73 15.57
N GLN A 198 -0.52 14.51 14.64
CA GLN A 198 -1.83 13.92 14.87
C GLN A 198 -2.18 12.96 13.76
N CYS A 199 -2.84 11.87 14.11
CA CYS A 199 -3.36 10.89 13.15
C CYS A 199 -4.86 10.64 13.41
N THR A 200 -5.68 10.92 12.41
CA THR A 200 -7.13 10.79 12.49
C THR A 200 -7.62 9.72 11.54
N THR A 201 -8.47 8.81 12.00
CA THR A 201 -9.11 7.80 11.14
C THR A 201 -10.56 8.19 10.84
N VAL A 202 -10.86 8.42 9.58
CA VAL A 202 -12.24 8.66 9.12
C VAL A 202 -12.92 7.31 8.89
N LYS A 203 -13.98 7.06 9.65
CA LYS A 203 -14.81 5.85 9.50
C LYS A 203 -15.89 6.07 8.46
N THR A 204 -16.09 5.10 7.58
CA THR A 204 -17.26 5.07 6.73
C THR A 204 -18.50 4.90 7.60
N PRO A 205 -19.58 5.71 7.42
CA PRO A 205 -20.81 5.48 8.14
C PRO A 205 -21.29 4.05 7.90
N ASN A 206 -21.60 3.33 8.97
CA ASN A 206 -22.17 2.00 8.86
C ASN A 206 -23.51 2.09 8.13
N ARG A 207 -23.53 1.82 6.85
CA ARG A 207 -24.78 1.55 6.13
C ARG A 207 -25.20 0.14 6.52
N VAL A 208 -26.29 0.01 7.21
CA VAL A 208 -26.94 -1.28 7.38
C VAL A 208 -27.28 -1.79 5.99
N ALA A 209 -26.48 -2.73 5.49
CA ALA A 209 -26.76 -3.34 4.21
C ALA A 209 -28.02 -4.19 4.33
N GLN A 210 -29.06 -3.86 3.58
CA GLN A 210 -30.17 -4.78 3.40
C GLN A 210 -29.69 -5.94 2.55
N THR A 211 -29.48 -7.07 3.18
CA THR A 211 -29.12 -8.31 2.47
C THR A 211 -30.41 -9.05 2.11
N SER A 212 -30.63 -9.29 0.84
CA SER A 212 -31.70 -10.14 0.34
C SER A 212 -31.08 -11.32 -0.41
N ALA A 213 -31.54 -12.53 -0.10
CA ALA A 213 -31.16 -13.74 -0.82
C ALA A 213 -32.32 -14.18 -1.70
N LEU A 214 -32.04 -14.47 -2.97
CA LEU A 214 -33.00 -15.00 -3.92
C LEU A 214 -32.57 -16.41 -4.32
N LYS A 215 -33.45 -17.37 -4.16
CA LYS A 215 -33.26 -18.71 -4.68
C LYS A 215 -33.67 -18.75 -6.15
N VAL A 216 -32.79 -19.18 -7.01
CA VAL A 216 -33.04 -19.30 -8.45
C VAL A 216 -33.02 -20.76 -8.88
N SER A 217 -33.74 -21.06 -9.98
CA SER A 217 -33.90 -22.42 -10.48
C SER A 217 -32.81 -22.83 -11.46
N SER A 218 -32.08 -21.87 -12.03
CA SER A 218 -31.01 -22.15 -13.00
C SER A 218 -29.89 -21.10 -12.95
N PRO A 219 -28.67 -21.45 -13.40
CA PRO A 219 -27.58 -20.47 -13.53
C PRO A 219 -27.90 -19.30 -14.49
N ALA A 220 -28.70 -19.56 -15.52
CA ALA A 220 -29.15 -18.51 -16.44
C ALA A 220 -30.06 -17.48 -15.76
N ASP A 221 -30.93 -17.93 -14.85
CA ASP A 221 -31.78 -17.05 -14.06
C ASP A 221 -30.96 -16.21 -13.08
N GLU A 222 -29.92 -16.78 -12.49
CA GLU A 222 -28.99 -16.06 -11.60
C GLU A 222 -28.34 -14.88 -12.31
N VAL A 223 -27.76 -15.11 -13.50
CA VAL A 223 -27.13 -14.07 -14.31
C VAL A 223 -28.14 -12.99 -14.73
N ARG A 224 -29.34 -13.40 -15.13
CA ARG A 224 -30.42 -12.47 -15.53
C ARG A 224 -30.86 -11.57 -14.36
N LEU A 225 -31.07 -12.15 -13.18
CA LEU A 225 -31.47 -11.40 -12.00
C LEU A 225 -30.36 -10.48 -11.49
N ALA A 226 -29.10 -10.93 -11.52
CA ALA A 226 -27.94 -10.09 -11.19
C ALA A 226 -27.83 -8.90 -12.15
N ALA A 227 -28.01 -9.10 -13.45
CA ALA A 227 -28.01 -8.03 -14.45
C ALA A 227 -29.17 -7.05 -14.24
N GLN A 228 -30.37 -7.53 -13.92
CA GLN A 228 -31.52 -6.68 -13.60
C GLN A 228 -31.31 -5.86 -12.32
N TRP A 229 -30.72 -6.47 -11.29
CA TRP A 229 -30.36 -5.76 -10.05
C TRP A 229 -29.33 -4.67 -10.34
N ALA A 230 -28.25 -4.99 -11.06
CA ALA A 230 -27.22 -4.01 -11.43
C ALA A 230 -27.81 -2.85 -12.24
N ALA A 231 -28.69 -3.13 -13.22
CA ALA A 231 -29.36 -2.11 -14.01
C ALA A 231 -30.25 -1.17 -13.18
N LYS A 232 -30.90 -1.69 -12.10
CA LYS A 232 -31.64 -0.87 -11.15
C LYS A 232 -30.74 0.07 -10.35
N GLN A 233 -29.55 -0.42 -9.94
CA GLN A 233 -28.58 0.40 -9.18
C GLN A 233 -27.98 1.53 -10.03
N LEU A 234 -27.88 1.36 -11.33
CA LEU A 234 -27.35 2.36 -12.27
C LEU A 234 -28.35 3.45 -12.67
N LYS A 235 -29.65 3.25 -12.38
CA LYS A 235 -30.73 4.20 -12.74
C LYS A 235 -31.10 5.20 -11.64
N ILE A 236 -30.36 5.21 -10.53
CA ILE A 236 -30.56 6.12 -9.39
C ILE A 236 -29.76 7.41 -9.56
#